data_2072b0a84426b20fad1487dac3d39613
#
_entry.id   2072b0a84426b20fad1487dac3d39613
#
_cell.length_a   1.000
_cell.length_b   1.000
_cell.length_c   1.000
_cell.angle_alpha   90.00
_cell.angle_beta   90.00
_cell.angle_gamma   90.00
#
_symmetry.space_group_name_H-M   'P 1'
#
loop_
_entity.id
_entity.type
_entity.pdbx_description
1 polymer ?
#
loop_
_entity_poly.entity_id
_entity_poly.type
_entity_poly.pdbx_seq_one_letter_code
_entity_poly.pdbx_strand_id
1 'polypeptide(L)'
;MVNAAKTKPAPIINRLVVVGLGLIGGSFAKGLRESGLCREVVGVDLDAPSRKQAVALGVVDRCEEDLAAACVGADVIQLAVPILAMEKVLARLARLDLGDAIITDVGSAKGNVVREARVVFGQRLPRFVPGHPIAGSEQSGVEASNAALFRRHKVILTPLAETDPAALALVDRLWRALDADVEHMSVERHDEVLAATSHLPHLLAFGLVDSLAKRNENLEIFRYAAGGFRDFTRIAGSDPTMWHDIFLANRDAVLRTLDTYRSDLDALRDAIAEGDGHQLLGVFTRARVAREHFSKILARRAYVDAMNANDLIFLAQPGGRLNGRIRVPGDKSISHRSIMLGSLAEGTTEVECFLEGEDALATLQAFRDMGVVIEGPNHGRVTIHGVGLHGLKPPPGPLYVGNSGTSMRLSLIHI
;
A
#
# COMPACT_ATOMS: atom_id res chain seq x y z
N MET A 1 17.90 8.23 38.69
CA MET A 1 17.70 8.78 37.34
C MET A 1 16.22 9.16 37.25
N VAL A 2 15.97 10.47 37.24
CA VAL A 2 14.59 11.01 37.24
C VAL A 2 14.02 10.77 35.83
N ASN A 3 12.90 10.01 35.78
CA ASN A 3 12.10 9.85 34.58
C ASN A 3 11.62 11.23 34.13
N ALA A 4 12.21 11.81 33.13
CA ALA A 4 11.69 13.03 32.49
C ALA A 4 10.33 12.65 31.89
N ALA A 5 9.25 13.07 32.52
CA ALA A 5 7.91 12.96 31.98
C ALA A 5 7.93 13.67 30.61
N LYS A 6 7.75 12.93 29.52
CA LYS A 6 7.57 13.51 28.18
C LYS A 6 6.34 14.42 28.29
N THR A 7 6.56 15.72 28.25
CA THR A 7 5.48 16.70 28.17
C THR A 7 4.65 16.38 26.94
N LYS A 8 3.34 16.15 27.13
CA LYS A 8 2.43 15.92 26.00
C LYS A 8 2.53 17.12 25.05
N PRO A 9 2.56 16.91 23.75
CA PRO A 9 2.57 18.00 22.77
C PRO A 9 1.33 18.90 22.96
N ALA A 10 1.44 20.17 22.61
CA ALA A 10 0.27 21.05 22.59
C ALA A 10 -0.78 20.51 21.60
N PRO A 11 -2.07 20.56 21.94
CA PRO A 11 -3.12 20.08 21.05
C PRO A 11 -3.12 20.86 19.73
N ILE A 12 -3.32 20.15 18.65
CA ILE A 12 -3.40 20.72 17.29
C ILE A 12 -4.80 21.29 17.06
N ILE A 13 -5.82 20.62 17.61
CA ILE A 13 -7.24 20.99 17.50
C ILE A 13 -7.89 20.94 18.88
N ASN A 14 -8.95 21.72 19.07
CA ASN A 14 -9.71 21.71 20.32
C ASN A 14 -10.78 20.63 20.30
N ARG A 15 -11.56 20.52 19.22
CA ARG A 15 -12.66 19.54 19.12
C ARG A 15 -12.64 18.77 17.81
N LEU A 16 -12.56 17.46 17.92
CA LEU A 16 -12.78 16.49 16.84
C LEU A 16 -14.17 15.88 16.98
N VAL A 17 -14.92 15.85 15.90
CA VAL A 17 -16.14 15.04 15.79
C VAL A 17 -15.88 13.87 14.86
N VAL A 18 -16.19 12.65 15.32
CA VAL A 18 -16.05 11.43 14.52
C VAL A 18 -17.44 10.83 14.30
N VAL A 19 -17.87 10.81 13.04
CA VAL A 19 -19.15 10.25 12.61
C VAL A 19 -18.91 8.84 12.09
N GLY A 20 -19.36 7.85 12.85
CA GLY A 20 -19.07 6.42 12.65
C GLY A 20 -17.93 5.95 13.54
N LEU A 21 -18.28 5.14 14.56
CA LEU A 21 -17.36 4.64 15.60
C LEU A 21 -16.95 3.19 15.35
N GLY A 22 -16.73 2.83 14.06
CA GLY A 22 -16.14 1.55 13.69
C GLY A 22 -14.63 1.52 13.89
N LEU A 23 -13.98 0.49 13.33
CA LEU A 23 -12.52 0.30 13.39
C LEU A 23 -11.76 1.57 12.98
N ILE A 24 -12.06 2.18 11.84
CA ILE A 24 -11.28 3.29 11.28
C ILE A 24 -11.53 4.59 12.05
N GLY A 25 -12.82 4.97 12.22
CA GLY A 25 -13.17 6.20 12.96
C GLY A 25 -12.74 6.14 14.41
N GLY A 26 -12.97 4.99 15.07
CA GLY A 26 -12.54 4.77 16.44
C GLY A 26 -11.01 4.77 16.61
N SER A 27 -10.27 4.21 15.67
CA SER A 27 -8.79 4.22 15.72
C SER A 27 -8.22 5.62 15.56
N PHE A 28 -8.79 6.44 14.67
CA PHE A 28 -8.39 7.83 14.51
C PHE A 28 -8.70 8.66 15.76
N ALA A 29 -9.92 8.52 16.28
CA ALA A 29 -10.34 9.14 17.54
C ALA A 29 -9.38 8.81 18.68
N LYS A 30 -9.16 7.52 18.90
CA LYS A 30 -8.28 6.99 19.95
C LYS A 30 -6.83 7.46 19.79
N GLY A 31 -6.31 7.44 18.57
CA GLY A 31 -4.95 7.88 18.28
C GLY A 31 -4.72 9.36 18.59
N LEU A 32 -5.61 10.26 18.17
CA LEU A 32 -5.51 11.69 18.46
C LEU A 32 -5.71 12.02 19.93
N ARG A 33 -6.62 11.29 20.61
CA ARG A 33 -6.87 11.45 22.04
C ARG A 33 -5.67 11.00 22.88
N GLU A 34 -5.15 9.81 22.66
CA GLU A 34 -4.01 9.26 23.42
C GLU A 34 -2.72 10.09 23.20
N SER A 35 -2.51 10.60 22.01
CA SER A 35 -1.36 11.47 21.70
C SER A 35 -1.50 12.89 22.28
N GLY A 36 -2.68 13.29 22.77
CA GLY A 36 -2.95 14.63 23.30
C GLY A 36 -3.03 15.70 22.19
N LEU A 37 -3.22 15.31 20.94
CA LEU A 37 -3.29 16.21 19.79
C LEU A 37 -4.65 16.89 19.65
N CYS A 38 -5.68 16.34 20.31
CA CYS A 38 -7.02 16.89 20.40
C CYS A 38 -7.42 17.06 21.87
N ARG A 39 -8.11 18.15 22.22
CA ARG A 39 -8.58 18.39 23.58
C ARG A 39 -9.85 17.61 23.91
N GLU A 40 -10.78 17.55 22.97
CA GLU A 40 -12.06 16.84 23.12
C GLU A 40 -12.38 16.06 21.86
N VAL A 41 -12.75 14.79 22.02
CA VAL A 41 -13.21 13.93 20.93
C VAL A 41 -14.67 13.57 21.19
N VAL A 42 -15.54 13.95 20.26
CA VAL A 42 -16.99 13.67 20.30
C VAL A 42 -17.32 12.62 19.25
N GLY A 43 -17.93 11.53 19.67
CA GLY A 43 -18.38 10.46 18.79
C GLY A 43 -19.85 10.62 18.39
N VAL A 44 -20.17 10.29 17.15
CA VAL A 44 -21.55 10.14 16.65
C VAL A 44 -21.69 8.78 15.98
N ASP A 45 -22.66 8.00 16.43
CA ASP A 45 -23.00 6.73 15.80
C ASP A 45 -24.48 6.47 15.93
N LEU A 46 -25.08 5.73 15.01
CA LEU A 46 -26.48 5.34 15.07
C LEU A 46 -26.72 4.26 16.12
N ASP A 47 -25.74 3.39 16.33
CA ASP A 47 -25.83 2.26 17.26
C ASP A 47 -25.58 2.70 18.69
N ALA A 48 -26.61 2.61 19.54
CA ALA A 48 -26.50 3.01 20.94
C ALA A 48 -25.52 2.17 21.77
N PRO A 49 -25.43 0.84 21.60
CA PRO A 49 -24.36 0.02 22.18
C PRO A 49 -22.96 0.51 21.82
N SER A 50 -22.68 0.76 20.55
CA SER A 50 -21.38 1.28 20.07
C SER A 50 -21.03 2.62 20.71
N ARG A 51 -21.99 3.55 20.85
CA ARG A 51 -21.76 4.83 21.56
C ARG A 51 -21.34 4.62 23.01
N LYS A 52 -22.04 3.75 23.76
CA LYS A 52 -21.71 3.46 25.16
C LYS A 52 -20.33 2.84 25.29
N GLN A 53 -20.02 1.91 24.40
CA GLN A 53 -18.77 1.18 24.40
C GLN A 53 -17.58 2.08 24.01
N ALA A 54 -17.75 2.99 23.04
CA ALA A 54 -16.73 3.97 22.67
C ALA A 54 -16.28 4.85 23.84
N VAL A 55 -17.22 5.28 24.68
CA VAL A 55 -16.92 6.03 25.90
C VAL A 55 -16.26 5.14 26.94
N ALA A 56 -16.79 3.94 27.19
CA ALA A 56 -16.25 3.01 28.17
C ALA A 56 -14.81 2.56 27.86
N LEU A 57 -14.49 2.36 26.57
CA LEU A 57 -13.16 2.01 26.09
C LEU A 57 -12.21 3.23 25.96
N GLY A 58 -12.69 4.43 26.28
CA GLY A 58 -11.90 5.64 26.16
C GLY A 58 -11.49 5.99 24.73
N VAL A 59 -12.28 5.56 23.74
CA VAL A 59 -12.08 5.91 22.34
C VAL A 59 -12.45 7.37 22.09
N VAL A 60 -13.53 7.84 22.70
CA VAL A 60 -14.02 9.21 22.67
C VAL A 60 -14.25 9.72 24.10
N ASP A 61 -14.34 11.03 24.29
CA ASP A 61 -14.63 11.63 25.59
C ASP A 61 -16.13 11.57 25.91
N ARG A 62 -16.96 11.75 24.90
CA ARG A 62 -18.42 11.62 24.96
C ARG A 62 -19.01 11.28 23.58
N CYS A 63 -20.23 10.82 23.58
CA CYS A 63 -21.01 10.60 22.37
C CYS A 63 -22.26 11.47 22.37
N GLU A 64 -22.66 11.89 21.17
CA GLU A 64 -23.93 12.54 20.88
C GLU A 64 -24.73 11.68 19.93
N GLU A 65 -26.04 11.68 20.08
CA GLU A 65 -26.96 11.03 19.14
C GLU A 65 -27.31 11.99 17.98
N ASP A 66 -27.43 13.27 18.31
CA ASP A 66 -27.71 14.29 17.32
C ASP A 66 -26.43 14.86 16.69
N LEU A 67 -26.35 14.73 15.38
CA LEU A 67 -25.21 15.24 14.57
C LEU A 67 -25.04 16.76 14.72
N ALA A 68 -26.15 17.51 14.84
CA ALA A 68 -26.10 18.96 14.96
C ALA A 68 -25.47 19.36 16.29
N ALA A 69 -25.90 18.75 17.40
CA ALA A 69 -25.33 18.99 18.71
C ALA A 69 -23.86 18.62 18.81
N ALA A 70 -23.45 17.52 18.16
CA ALA A 70 -22.06 17.08 18.12
C ALA A 70 -21.16 18.08 17.41
N CYS A 71 -21.63 18.66 16.31
CA CYS A 71 -20.82 19.54 15.43
C CYS A 71 -20.62 20.96 15.97
N VAL A 72 -21.32 21.36 17.03
CA VAL A 72 -21.17 22.72 17.62
C VAL A 72 -19.72 22.92 18.08
N GLY A 73 -19.05 23.93 17.50
CA GLY A 73 -17.66 24.29 17.83
C GLY A 73 -16.61 23.22 17.43
N ALA A 74 -16.91 22.37 16.46
CA ALA A 74 -15.95 21.44 15.92
C ALA A 74 -14.87 22.16 15.10
N ASP A 75 -13.60 21.79 15.27
CA ASP A 75 -12.53 22.18 14.37
C ASP A 75 -12.42 21.23 13.17
N VAL A 76 -12.62 19.93 13.44
CA VAL A 76 -12.56 18.87 12.41
C VAL A 76 -13.72 17.89 12.61
N ILE A 77 -14.36 17.52 11.50
CA ILE A 77 -15.42 16.50 11.43
C ILE A 77 -14.92 15.38 10.51
N GLN A 78 -14.66 14.21 11.07
CA GLN A 78 -14.27 13.03 10.30
C GLN A 78 -15.47 12.14 10.04
N LEU A 79 -15.67 11.77 8.78
CA LEU A 79 -16.72 10.86 8.33
C LEU A 79 -16.14 9.46 8.13
N ALA A 80 -16.52 8.52 8.99
CA ALA A 80 -16.07 7.13 8.99
C ALA A 80 -17.27 6.16 8.93
N VAL A 81 -18.30 6.54 8.19
CA VAL A 81 -19.50 5.73 7.92
C VAL A 81 -19.33 4.89 6.66
N PRO A 82 -20.14 3.82 6.46
CA PRO A 82 -20.16 3.07 5.21
C PRO A 82 -20.29 3.98 3.99
N ILE A 83 -19.62 3.62 2.90
CA ILE A 83 -19.42 4.52 1.76
C ILE A 83 -20.75 4.99 1.12
N LEU A 84 -21.76 4.14 1.04
CA LEU A 84 -23.08 4.50 0.52
C LEU A 84 -23.94 5.31 1.52
N ALA A 85 -23.55 5.36 2.79
CA ALA A 85 -24.19 6.23 3.78
C ALA A 85 -23.66 7.67 3.75
N MET A 86 -22.52 7.92 3.07
CA MET A 86 -21.85 9.22 3.00
C MET A 86 -22.79 10.31 2.45
N GLU A 87 -23.52 10.03 1.38
CA GLU A 87 -24.47 10.97 0.77
C GLU A 87 -25.42 11.57 1.81
N LYS A 88 -26.06 10.71 2.62
CA LYS A 88 -27.01 11.14 3.64
C LYS A 88 -26.37 12.00 4.73
N VAL A 89 -25.14 11.63 5.13
CA VAL A 89 -24.39 12.37 6.16
C VAL A 89 -23.94 13.73 5.63
N LEU A 90 -23.40 13.79 4.40
CA LEU A 90 -23.00 15.03 3.74
C LEU A 90 -24.20 15.97 3.57
N ALA A 91 -25.36 15.47 3.13
CA ALA A 91 -26.57 16.25 2.99
C ALA A 91 -27.09 16.80 4.33
N ARG A 92 -26.93 16.07 5.44
CA ARG A 92 -27.25 16.57 6.79
C ARG A 92 -26.29 17.66 7.23
N LEU A 93 -24.98 17.45 7.07
CA LEU A 93 -23.95 18.43 7.43
C LEU A 93 -24.10 19.74 6.65
N ALA A 94 -24.48 19.68 5.38
CA ALA A 94 -24.68 20.86 4.55
C ALA A 94 -25.78 21.81 5.07
N ARG A 95 -26.70 21.31 5.90
CA ARG A 95 -27.80 22.08 6.51
C ARG A 95 -27.45 22.69 7.87
N LEU A 96 -26.27 22.35 8.41
CA LEU A 96 -25.84 22.81 9.73
C LEU A 96 -24.94 24.03 9.61
N ASP A 97 -24.99 24.88 10.62
CA ASP A 97 -23.96 25.88 10.81
C ASP A 97 -22.72 25.22 11.45
N LEU A 98 -21.70 25.02 10.64
CA LEU A 98 -20.46 24.36 11.04
C LEU A 98 -19.31 25.37 11.27
N GLY A 99 -19.56 26.67 11.17
CA GLY A 99 -18.51 27.69 11.25
C GLY A 99 -17.37 27.37 10.26
N ASP A 100 -16.13 27.38 10.76
CA ASP A 100 -14.91 27.10 10.00
C ASP A 100 -14.46 25.62 10.07
N ALA A 101 -15.32 24.72 10.53
CA ALA A 101 -14.97 23.30 10.65
C ALA A 101 -14.51 22.70 9.32
N ILE A 102 -13.44 21.93 9.38
CA ILE A 102 -12.93 21.13 8.25
C ILE A 102 -13.62 19.78 8.28
N ILE A 103 -14.10 19.35 7.13
CA ILE A 103 -14.71 18.04 6.96
C ILE A 103 -13.74 17.15 6.21
N THR A 104 -13.50 15.94 6.72
CA THR A 104 -12.69 14.92 6.05
C THR A 104 -13.40 13.57 6.11
N ASP A 105 -13.09 12.66 5.19
CA ASP A 105 -13.65 11.32 5.19
C ASP A 105 -12.56 10.25 5.11
N VAL A 106 -12.97 8.99 5.30
CA VAL A 106 -12.08 7.82 5.21
C VAL A 106 -12.60 6.75 4.23
N GLY A 107 -13.49 7.14 3.33
CA GLY A 107 -14.12 6.21 2.40
C GLY A 107 -13.14 5.54 1.44
N SER A 108 -13.42 4.29 1.09
CA SER A 108 -12.57 3.48 0.20
C SER A 108 -12.67 3.83 -1.28
N ALA A 109 -13.67 4.61 -1.69
CA ALA A 109 -13.80 5.22 -3.02
C ALA A 109 -13.97 6.72 -2.86
N LYS A 110 -13.44 7.52 -3.81
CA LYS A 110 -13.44 8.98 -3.68
C LYS A 110 -14.39 9.66 -4.66
N GLY A 111 -14.51 9.13 -5.87
CA GLY A 111 -15.32 9.77 -6.93
C GLY A 111 -16.78 9.99 -6.55
N ASN A 112 -17.42 9.01 -5.91
CA ASN A 112 -18.79 9.15 -5.43
C ASN A 112 -18.91 10.19 -4.31
N VAL A 113 -18.04 10.12 -3.29
CA VAL A 113 -18.06 11.03 -2.13
C VAL A 113 -17.83 12.48 -2.56
N VAL A 114 -16.86 12.70 -3.45
CA VAL A 114 -16.56 14.05 -3.97
C VAL A 114 -17.70 14.60 -4.83
N ARG A 115 -18.32 13.76 -5.67
CA ARG A 115 -19.49 14.16 -6.45
C ARG A 115 -20.61 14.64 -5.54
N GLU A 116 -20.94 13.89 -4.50
CA GLU A 116 -21.97 14.26 -3.54
C GLU A 116 -21.61 15.53 -2.75
N ALA A 117 -20.35 15.63 -2.29
CA ALA A 117 -19.88 16.82 -1.59
C ALA A 117 -20.00 18.09 -2.46
N ARG A 118 -19.68 18.00 -3.75
CA ARG A 118 -19.86 19.12 -4.70
C ARG A 118 -21.30 19.57 -4.84
N VAL A 119 -22.23 18.62 -4.81
CA VAL A 119 -23.67 18.92 -4.90
C VAL A 119 -24.17 19.67 -3.66
N VAL A 120 -23.70 19.29 -2.46
CA VAL A 120 -24.33 19.77 -1.22
C VAL A 120 -23.56 20.88 -0.51
N PHE A 121 -22.24 20.98 -0.67
CA PHE A 121 -21.43 21.91 0.13
C PHE A 121 -21.31 23.33 -0.48
N GLY A 122 -21.42 23.50 -1.79
CA GLY A 122 -21.33 24.81 -2.42
C GLY A 122 -20.10 25.61 -1.96
N GLN A 123 -20.31 26.76 -1.31
CA GLN A 123 -19.22 27.61 -0.78
C GLN A 123 -18.39 26.96 0.34
N ARG A 124 -18.87 25.89 0.96
CA ARG A 124 -18.15 25.14 1.99
C ARG A 124 -17.22 24.10 1.41
N LEU A 125 -17.29 23.79 0.12
CA LEU A 125 -16.47 22.78 -0.53
C LEU A 125 -14.96 22.95 -0.28
N PRO A 126 -14.40 24.17 -0.18
CA PRO A 126 -12.98 24.36 0.18
C PRO A 126 -12.58 23.76 1.54
N ARG A 127 -13.53 23.60 2.46
CA ARG A 127 -13.32 22.99 3.77
C ARG A 127 -13.46 21.46 3.78
N PHE A 128 -13.69 20.85 2.61
CA PHE A 128 -13.74 19.40 2.49
C PHE A 128 -12.42 18.85 1.96
N VAL A 129 -11.80 17.96 2.75
CA VAL A 129 -10.53 17.30 2.43
C VAL A 129 -10.78 15.80 2.36
N PRO A 130 -11.01 15.23 1.17
CA PRO A 130 -11.27 13.81 1.04
C PRO A 130 -10.02 12.99 1.35
N GLY A 131 -10.19 11.86 2.06
CA GLY A 131 -9.08 10.98 2.43
C GLY A 131 -9.47 9.51 2.43
N HIS A 132 -8.45 8.64 2.41
CA HIS A 132 -8.60 7.20 2.51
C HIS A 132 -7.37 6.58 3.18
N PRO A 133 -7.46 6.12 4.43
CA PRO A 133 -6.40 5.36 5.07
C PRO A 133 -6.36 3.93 4.50
N ILE A 134 -5.20 3.53 3.97
CA ILE A 134 -4.97 2.18 3.46
C ILE A 134 -4.52 1.29 4.64
N ALA A 135 -5.42 1.15 5.58
CA ALA A 135 -5.24 0.37 6.80
C ALA A 135 -6.57 -0.26 7.20
N GLY A 136 -6.51 -1.43 7.78
CA GLY A 136 -7.70 -2.16 8.23
C GLY A 136 -7.34 -3.52 8.78
N SER A 137 -8.33 -4.19 9.34
CA SER A 137 -8.26 -5.58 9.75
C SER A 137 -9.56 -6.28 9.40
N GLU A 138 -9.60 -7.60 9.60
CA GLU A 138 -10.82 -8.40 9.41
C GLU A 138 -11.83 -8.18 10.55
N GLN A 139 -11.41 -7.48 11.62
CA GLN A 139 -12.27 -7.13 12.75
C GLN A 139 -13.02 -5.83 12.48
N SER A 140 -14.23 -5.73 12.99
CA SER A 140 -15.10 -4.56 12.85
C SER A 140 -15.57 -4.06 14.22
N GLY A 141 -16.18 -2.87 14.24
CA GLY A 141 -16.72 -2.27 15.46
C GLY A 141 -15.71 -1.46 16.26
N VAL A 142 -16.22 -0.79 17.29
CA VAL A 142 -15.43 0.10 18.16
C VAL A 142 -14.41 -0.65 19.01
N GLU A 143 -14.70 -1.91 19.34
CA GLU A 143 -13.81 -2.80 20.12
C GLU A 143 -12.49 -3.07 19.40
N ALA A 144 -12.53 -3.10 18.07
CA ALA A 144 -11.34 -3.30 17.26
C ALA A 144 -10.46 -2.04 17.13
N SER A 145 -10.89 -0.90 17.71
CA SER A 145 -10.16 0.38 17.60
C SER A 145 -8.77 0.29 18.21
N ASN A 146 -7.77 0.69 17.41
CA ASN A 146 -6.36 0.63 17.78
C ASN A 146 -5.68 1.98 17.45
N ALA A 147 -5.18 2.68 18.46
CA ALA A 147 -4.48 3.95 18.30
C ALA A 147 -3.25 3.89 17.37
N ALA A 148 -2.66 2.71 17.21
CA ALA A 148 -1.50 2.47 16.37
C ALA A 148 -1.86 1.95 14.96
N LEU A 149 -3.16 1.88 14.61
CA LEU A 149 -3.63 1.29 13.34
C LEU A 149 -2.97 1.93 12.11
N PHE A 150 -2.74 3.23 12.16
CA PHE A 150 -2.24 3.99 11.00
C PHE A 150 -0.72 4.12 10.93
N ARG A 151 -0.01 3.65 11.96
CA ARG A 151 1.45 3.74 11.99
C ARG A 151 2.05 3.06 10.77
N ARG A 152 2.82 3.83 10.00
CA ARG A 152 3.50 3.36 8.77
C ARG A 152 2.56 2.81 7.69
N HIS A 153 1.26 3.06 7.84
CA HIS A 153 0.29 2.80 6.78
C HIS A 153 0.09 4.03 5.92
N LYS A 154 -0.20 3.80 4.65
CA LYS A 154 -0.52 4.89 3.73
C LYS A 154 -1.86 5.50 4.07
N VAL A 155 -1.91 6.82 3.99
CA VAL A 155 -3.14 7.60 3.94
C VAL A 155 -3.11 8.44 2.68
N ILE A 156 -4.11 8.25 1.83
CA ILE A 156 -4.21 8.98 0.57
C ILE A 156 -5.18 10.15 0.79
N LEU A 157 -4.71 11.37 0.62
CA LEU A 157 -5.56 12.55 0.54
C LEU A 157 -5.77 12.91 -0.93
N THR A 158 -7.01 13.24 -1.28
CA THR A 158 -7.36 13.59 -2.66
C THR A 158 -7.90 15.02 -2.72
N PRO A 159 -7.03 16.04 -2.52
CA PRO A 159 -7.45 17.43 -2.51
C PRO A 159 -8.08 17.81 -3.86
N LEU A 160 -9.14 18.59 -3.79
CA LEU A 160 -9.82 19.16 -4.94
C LEU A 160 -9.13 20.48 -5.35
N ALA A 161 -9.40 20.94 -6.57
CA ALA A 161 -8.91 22.25 -7.00
C ALA A 161 -9.41 23.39 -6.10
N GLU A 162 -10.59 23.19 -5.52
CA GLU A 162 -11.26 24.11 -4.60
C GLU A 162 -10.78 24.00 -3.14
N THR A 163 -10.06 22.92 -2.78
CA THR A 163 -9.66 22.67 -1.38
C THR A 163 -8.76 23.78 -0.84
N ASP A 164 -9.12 24.33 0.30
CA ASP A 164 -8.31 25.31 1.03
C ASP A 164 -6.98 24.69 1.46
N PRO A 165 -5.83 25.26 1.06
CA PRO A 165 -4.53 24.76 1.44
C PRO A 165 -4.31 24.64 2.95
N ALA A 166 -4.91 25.51 3.76
CA ALA A 166 -4.80 25.44 5.22
C ALA A 166 -5.61 24.27 5.77
N ALA A 167 -6.79 23.97 5.19
CA ALA A 167 -7.57 22.80 5.55
C ALA A 167 -6.82 21.52 5.20
N LEU A 168 -6.24 21.43 4.00
CA LEU A 168 -5.41 20.30 3.58
C LEU A 168 -4.22 20.10 4.52
N ALA A 169 -3.48 21.17 4.83
CA ALA A 169 -2.31 21.11 5.70
C ALA A 169 -2.67 20.64 7.12
N LEU A 170 -3.83 21.04 7.65
CA LEU A 170 -4.29 20.56 8.96
C LEU A 170 -4.59 19.06 8.93
N VAL A 171 -5.34 18.57 7.95
CA VAL A 171 -5.68 17.15 7.85
C VAL A 171 -4.43 16.30 7.61
N ASP A 172 -3.51 16.73 6.73
CA ASP A 172 -2.21 16.07 6.51
C ASP A 172 -1.42 15.97 7.83
N ARG A 173 -1.34 17.08 8.58
CA ARG A 173 -0.64 17.13 9.87
C ARG A 173 -1.25 16.17 10.90
N LEU A 174 -2.59 16.05 10.96
CA LEU A 174 -3.25 15.12 11.90
C LEU A 174 -2.89 13.67 11.56
N TRP A 175 -2.91 13.26 10.30
CA TRP A 175 -2.53 11.92 9.88
C TRP A 175 -1.05 11.63 10.14
N ARG A 176 -0.14 12.55 9.79
CA ARG A 176 1.31 12.39 10.06
C ARG A 176 1.61 12.32 11.55
N ALA A 177 0.85 13.01 12.38
CA ALA A 177 1.00 12.96 13.83
C ALA A 177 0.58 11.59 14.43
N LEU A 178 -0.17 10.78 13.68
CA LEU A 178 -0.45 9.36 13.97
C LEU A 178 0.59 8.41 13.34
N ASP A 179 1.72 8.95 12.87
CA ASP A 179 2.80 8.19 12.21
C ASP A 179 2.35 7.52 10.90
N ALA A 180 1.35 8.11 10.22
CA ALA A 180 0.90 7.67 8.91
C ALA A 180 1.79 8.25 7.80
N ASP A 181 1.92 7.47 6.72
CA ASP A 181 2.59 7.87 5.49
C ASP A 181 1.58 8.52 4.55
N VAL A 182 1.52 9.86 4.55
CA VAL A 182 0.52 10.61 3.80
C VAL A 182 1.00 10.90 2.39
N GLU A 183 0.21 10.49 1.41
CA GLU A 183 0.40 10.76 -0.02
C GLU A 183 -0.80 11.55 -0.58
N HIS A 184 -0.54 12.37 -1.61
CA HIS A 184 -1.58 13.11 -2.31
C HIS A 184 -1.71 12.64 -3.76
N MET A 185 -2.94 12.48 -4.23
CA MET A 185 -3.22 12.18 -5.64
C MET A 185 -4.59 12.72 -6.05
N SER A 186 -4.90 12.73 -7.34
CA SER A 186 -6.24 13.11 -7.80
C SER A 186 -7.27 12.04 -7.43
N VAL A 187 -8.54 12.44 -7.39
CA VAL A 187 -9.69 11.57 -7.13
C VAL A 187 -9.74 10.41 -8.14
N GLU A 188 -9.58 10.73 -9.41
CA GLU A 188 -9.62 9.77 -10.51
C GLU A 188 -8.48 8.76 -10.38
N ARG A 189 -7.28 9.26 -10.09
CA ARG A 189 -6.10 8.39 -9.92
C ARG A 189 -6.24 7.47 -8.71
N HIS A 190 -6.79 7.96 -7.60
CA HIS A 190 -7.10 7.15 -6.43
C HIS A 190 -8.02 5.98 -6.81
N ASP A 191 -9.15 6.26 -7.46
CA ASP A 191 -10.14 5.24 -7.77
C ASP A 191 -9.62 4.22 -8.80
N GLU A 192 -8.80 4.64 -9.77
CA GLU A 192 -8.11 3.73 -10.71
C GLU A 192 -7.10 2.82 -10.00
N VAL A 193 -6.24 3.39 -9.15
CA VAL A 193 -5.21 2.61 -8.44
C VAL A 193 -5.86 1.60 -7.51
N LEU A 194 -6.89 2.01 -6.76
CA LEU A 194 -7.59 1.12 -5.83
C LEU A 194 -8.44 0.07 -6.55
N ALA A 195 -9.01 0.39 -7.72
CA ALA A 195 -9.68 -0.59 -8.56
C ALA A 195 -8.74 -1.73 -8.95
N ALA A 196 -7.50 -1.42 -9.33
CA ALA A 196 -6.51 -2.41 -9.76
C ALA A 196 -5.86 -3.17 -8.59
N THR A 197 -5.52 -2.47 -7.49
CA THR A 197 -4.68 -3.03 -6.43
C THR A 197 -5.46 -3.61 -5.25
N SER A 198 -6.73 -3.24 -5.10
CA SER A 198 -7.59 -3.66 -4.00
C SER A 198 -8.89 -4.29 -4.49
N HIS A 199 -9.69 -3.56 -5.29
CA HIS A 199 -11.05 -4.01 -5.63
C HIS A 199 -11.04 -5.24 -6.53
N LEU A 200 -10.28 -5.23 -7.63
CA LEU A 200 -10.18 -6.39 -8.52
C LEU A 200 -9.70 -7.66 -7.80
N PRO A 201 -8.63 -7.65 -6.98
CA PRO A 201 -8.24 -8.82 -6.20
C PRO A 201 -9.35 -9.39 -5.32
N HIS A 202 -10.12 -8.54 -4.63
CA HIS A 202 -11.24 -9.00 -3.80
C HIS A 202 -12.38 -9.57 -4.65
N LEU A 203 -12.73 -8.93 -5.77
CA LEU A 203 -13.73 -9.45 -6.70
C LEU A 203 -13.36 -10.85 -7.18
N LEU A 204 -12.09 -11.05 -7.56
CA LEU A 204 -11.60 -12.35 -8.02
C LEU A 204 -11.62 -13.40 -6.92
N ALA A 205 -11.23 -13.03 -5.70
CA ALA A 205 -11.26 -13.95 -4.56
C ALA A 205 -12.70 -14.38 -4.22
N PHE A 206 -13.64 -13.44 -4.09
CA PHE A 206 -15.06 -13.73 -3.88
C PHE A 206 -15.63 -14.56 -5.01
N GLY A 207 -15.38 -14.17 -6.26
CA GLY A 207 -15.89 -14.87 -7.45
C GLY A 207 -15.37 -16.30 -7.57
N LEU A 208 -14.08 -16.52 -7.26
CA LEU A 208 -13.49 -17.86 -7.27
C LEU A 208 -14.14 -18.77 -6.20
N VAL A 209 -14.24 -18.28 -4.97
CA VAL A 209 -14.85 -19.05 -3.87
C VAL A 209 -16.31 -19.39 -4.18
N ASP A 210 -17.11 -18.40 -4.62
CA ASP A 210 -18.51 -18.58 -4.97
C ASP A 210 -18.68 -19.56 -6.14
N SER A 211 -17.86 -19.45 -7.19
CA SER A 211 -17.89 -20.37 -8.33
C SER A 211 -17.61 -21.81 -7.94
N LEU A 212 -16.68 -22.06 -7.03
CA LEU A 212 -16.37 -23.39 -6.55
C LEU A 212 -17.42 -23.91 -5.57
N ALA A 213 -17.96 -23.05 -4.71
CA ALA A 213 -18.99 -23.41 -3.74
C ALA A 213 -20.31 -23.86 -4.39
N LYS A 214 -20.59 -23.38 -5.60
CA LYS A 214 -21.80 -23.76 -6.38
C LYS A 214 -21.69 -25.12 -7.05
N ARG A 215 -20.52 -25.76 -7.08
CA ARG A 215 -20.35 -27.09 -7.70
C ARG A 215 -20.86 -28.18 -6.78
N ASN A 216 -21.44 -29.24 -7.37
CA ASN A 216 -21.95 -30.39 -6.61
C ASN A 216 -20.86 -31.11 -5.80
N GLU A 217 -19.60 -31.00 -6.24
CA GLU A 217 -18.42 -31.63 -5.64
C GLU A 217 -17.64 -30.69 -4.74
N ASN A 218 -18.26 -29.60 -4.25
CA ASN A 218 -17.60 -28.52 -3.52
C ASN A 218 -16.81 -29.02 -2.29
N LEU A 219 -17.34 -30.00 -1.54
CA LEU A 219 -16.67 -30.55 -0.35
C LEU A 219 -15.36 -31.26 -0.71
N GLU A 220 -15.33 -31.98 -1.84
CA GLU A 220 -14.12 -32.64 -2.32
C GLU A 220 -13.10 -31.60 -2.79
N ILE A 221 -13.53 -30.58 -3.55
CA ILE A 221 -12.68 -29.50 -4.04
C ILE A 221 -12.01 -28.76 -2.85
N PHE A 222 -12.77 -28.38 -1.84
CA PHE A 222 -12.22 -27.67 -0.68
C PHE A 222 -11.34 -28.57 0.20
N ARG A 223 -11.56 -29.89 0.22
CA ARG A 223 -10.70 -30.84 0.93
C ARG A 223 -9.26 -30.86 0.40
N TYR A 224 -9.09 -30.62 -0.90
CA TYR A 224 -7.77 -30.57 -1.54
C TYR A 224 -7.22 -29.14 -1.68
N ALA A 225 -7.90 -28.14 -1.12
CA ALA A 225 -7.45 -26.76 -1.13
C ALA A 225 -6.16 -26.60 -0.30
N ALA A 226 -5.05 -26.34 -0.98
CA ALA A 226 -3.73 -26.16 -0.37
C ALA A 226 -3.43 -24.68 -0.02
N GLY A 227 -2.23 -24.42 0.48
CA GLY A 227 -1.80 -23.10 0.96
C GLY A 227 -2.05 -21.97 -0.04
N GLY A 228 -1.73 -22.16 -1.33
CA GLY A 228 -1.93 -21.12 -2.35
C GLY A 228 -3.39 -20.71 -2.52
N PHE A 229 -4.34 -21.67 -2.48
CA PHE A 229 -5.75 -21.34 -2.51
C PHE A 229 -6.18 -20.56 -1.27
N ARG A 230 -5.79 -21.03 -0.08
CA ARG A 230 -6.11 -20.38 1.18
C ARG A 230 -5.56 -18.94 1.24
N ASP A 231 -4.31 -18.74 0.82
CA ASP A 231 -3.68 -17.43 0.86
C ASP A 231 -4.34 -16.46 -0.11
N PHE A 232 -4.66 -16.91 -1.34
CA PHE A 232 -5.35 -16.07 -2.34
C PHE A 232 -6.78 -15.73 -1.92
N THR A 233 -7.52 -16.71 -1.38
CA THR A 233 -8.94 -16.54 -1.03
C THR A 233 -9.18 -15.99 0.37
N ARG A 234 -8.12 -15.78 1.17
CA ARG A 234 -8.23 -15.22 2.53
C ARG A 234 -9.05 -13.92 2.57
N ILE A 235 -8.85 -13.07 1.58
CA ILE A 235 -9.54 -11.78 1.48
C ILE A 235 -11.04 -11.90 1.16
N ALA A 236 -11.53 -13.05 0.69
CA ALA A 236 -12.96 -13.31 0.53
C ALA A 236 -13.69 -13.54 1.87
N GLY A 237 -12.96 -13.62 3.00
CA GLY A 237 -13.53 -13.60 4.33
C GLY A 237 -13.89 -12.21 4.87
N SER A 238 -13.67 -11.16 4.10
CA SER A 238 -14.02 -9.78 4.46
C SER A 238 -15.54 -9.55 4.45
N ASP A 239 -16.00 -8.48 5.12
CA ASP A 239 -17.42 -8.12 5.19
C ASP A 239 -18.04 -7.94 3.79
N PRO A 240 -19.06 -8.72 3.43
CA PRO A 240 -19.67 -8.67 2.10
C PRO A 240 -20.45 -7.38 1.84
N THR A 241 -21.02 -6.76 2.88
CA THR A 241 -21.77 -5.49 2.75
C THR A 241 -20.82 -4.35 2.42
N MET A 242 -19.67 -4.29 3.11
CA MET A 242 -18.64 -3.29 2.83
C MET A 242 -18.16 -3.40 1.39
N TRP A 243 -17.88 -4.61 0.90
CA TRP A 243 -17.40 -4.82 -0.48
C TRP A 243 -18.47 -4.54 -1.53
N HIS A 244 -19.71 -4.94 -1.28
CA HIS A 244 -20.86 -4.55 -2.11
C HIS A 244 -20.89 -3.02 -2.30
N ASP A 245 -20.82 -2.26 -1.23
CA ASP A 245 -20.86 -0.81 -1.26
C ASP A 245 -19.66 -0.21 -2.01
N ILE A 246 -18.45 -0.74 -1.80
CA ILE A 246 -17.23 -0.31 -2.49
C ILE A 246 -17.33 -0.53 -4.00
N PHE A 247 -17.83 -1.70 -4.45
CA PHE A 247 -17.97 -2.00 -5.87
C PHE A 247 -18.98 -1.07 -6.55
N LEU A 248 -20.06 -0.74 -5.88
CA LEU A 248 -21.05 0.21 -6.41
C LEU A 248 -20.50 1.65 -6.41
N ALA A 249 -19.76 2.04 -5.39
CA ALA A 249 -19.18 3.39 -5.27
C ALA A 249 -18.07 3.65 -6.31
N ASN A 250 -17.24 2.65 -6.63
CA ASN A 250 -16.15 2.76 -7.61
C ASN A 250 -16.42 1.96 -8.90
N ARG A 251 -17.69 1.85 -9.27
CA ARG A 251 -18.18 0.97 -10.34
C ARG A 251 -17.41 1.13 -11.65
N ASP A 252 -17.25 2.38 -12.12
CA ASP A 252 -16.71 2.63 -13.46
C ASP A 252 -15.23 2.25 -13.57
N ALA A 253 -14.41 2.56 -12.56
CA ALA A 253 -13.01 2.17 -12.53
C ALA A 253 -12.85 0.65 -12.38
N VAL A 254 -13.69 0.02 -11.55
CA VAL A 254 -13.69 -1.45 -11.38
C VAL A 254 -14.05 -2.14 -12.69
N LEU A 255 -15.08 -1.68 -13.42
CA LEU A 255 -15.46 -2.28 -14.70
C LEU A 255 -14.35 -2.16 -15.74
N ARG A 256 -13.74 -0.99 -15.89
CA ARG A 256 -12.59 -0.82 -16.82
C ARG A 256 -11.45 -1.77 -16.49
N THR A 257 -11.09 -1.89 -15.21
CA THR A 257 -10.01 -2.77 -14.75
C THR A 257 -10.37 -4.25 -14.98
N LEU A 258 -11.61 -4.63 -14.70
CA LEU A 258 -12.11 -5.99 -14.91
C LEU A 258 -12.13 -6.37 -16.39
N ASP A 259 -12.57 -5.47 -17.28
CA ASP A 259 -12.62 -5.73 -18.72
C ASP A 259 -11.22 -5.92 -19.29
N THR A 260 -10.24 -5.12 -18.87
CA THR A 260 -8.83 -5.31 -19.23
C THR A 260 -8.33 -6.68 -18.75
N TYR A 261 -8.55 -7.01 -17.49
CA TYR A 261 -8.12 -8.29 -16.93
C TYR A 261 -8.80 -9.49 -17.59
N ARG A 262 -10.08 -9.36 -17.95
CA ARG A 262 -10.81 -10.40 -18.70
C ARG A 262 -10.18 -10.66 -20.06
N SER A 263 -9.81 -9.61 -20.79
CA SER A 263 -9.08 -9.75 -22.06
C SER A 263 -7.74 -10.48 -21.90
N ASP A 264 -7.00 -10.19 -20.82
CA ASP A 264 -5.75 -10.87 -20.52
C ASP A 264 -5.99 -12.36 -20.16
N LEU A 265 -7.08 -12.67 -19.44
CA LEU A 265 -7.48 -14.05 -19.15
C LEU A 265 -7.92 -14.82 -20.39
N ASP A 266 -8.62 -14.18 -21.33
CA ASP A 266 -9.01 -14.78 -22.60
C ASP A 266 -7.76 -15.14 -23.41
N ALA A 267 -6.76 -14.25 -23.47
CA ALA A 267 -5.49 -14.54 -24.14
C ALA A 267 -4.70 -15.70 -23.49
N LEU A 268 -4.73 -15.81 -22.15
CA LEU A 268 -4.13 -16.95 -21.45
C LEU A 268 -4.90 -18.26 -21.73
N ARG A 269 -6.24 -18.20 -21.74
CA ARG A 269 -7.10 -19.33 -22.09
C ARG A 269 -6.79 -19.85 -23.49
N ASP A 270 -6.66 -18.95 -24.46
CA ASP A 270 -6.38 -19.32 -25.84
C ASP A 270 -4.98 -19.93 -25.98
N ALA A 271 -3.97 -19.35 -25.32
CA ALA A 271 -2.64 -19.93 -25.26
C ALA A 271 -2.62 -21.37 -24.66
N ILE A 272 -3.46 -21.63 -23.64
CA ILE A 272 -3.63 -22.97 -23.08
C ILE A 272 -4.31 -23.89 -24.09
N ALA A 273 -5.35 -23.42 -24.78
CA ALA A 273 -6.10 -24.23 -25.75
C ALA A 273 -5.25 -24.59 -26.97
N GLU A 274 -4.38 -23.72 -27.42
CA GLU A 274 -3.46 -23.91 -28.54
C GLU A 274 -2.15 -24.61 -28.17
N GLY A 275 -1.89 -24.81 -26.87
CA GLY A 275 -0.64 -25.39 -26.35
C GLY A 275 0.57 -24.47 -26.52
N ASP A 276 0.36 -23.15 -26.61
CA ASP A 276 1.45 -22.17 -26.74
C ASP A 276 2.17 -21.98 -25.41
N GLY A 277 3.08 -22.92 -25.12
CA GLY A 277 3.94 -22.88 -23.93
C GLY A 277 4.86 -21.69 -23.88
N HIS A 278 5.23 -21.10 -25.04
CA HIS A 278 6.13 -19.94 -25.10
C HIS A 278 5.40 -18.67 -24.60
N GLN A 279 4.16 -18.44 -25.04
CA GLN A 279 3.36 -17.34 -24.57
C GLN A 279 3.08 -17.44 -23.06
N LEU A 280 2.70 -18.65 -22.58
CA LEU A 280 2.46 -18.90 -21.15
C LEU A 280 3.71 -18.62 -20.31
N LEU A 281 4.86 -19.15 -20.73
CA LEU A 281 6.13 -18.93 -20.03
C LEU A 281 6.49 -17.45 -19.97
N GLY A 282 6.24 -16.72 -21.08
CA GLY A 282 6.47 -15.27 -21.16
C GLY A 282 5.64 -14.50 -20.12
N VAL A 283 4.33 -14.79 -20.01
CA VAL A 283 3.44 -14.16 -19.03
C VAL A 283 3.89 -14.49 -17.60
N PHE A 284 4.17 -15.76 -17.29
CA PHE A 284 4.56 -16.16 -15.93
C PHE A 284 5.91 -15.59 -15.52
N THR A 285 6.85 -15.48 -16.46
CA THR A 285 8.16 -14.87 -16.21
C THR A 285 8.02 -13.38 -15.90
N ARG A 286 7.24 -12.63 -16.71
CA ARG A 286 6.97 -11.21 -16.43
C ARG A 286 6.29 -11.02 -15.07
N ALA A 287 5.28 -11.84 -14.76
CA ALA A 287 4.58 -11.78 -13.48
C ALA A 287 5.51 -12.04 -12.29
N ARG A 288 6.39 -13.06 -12.41
CA ARG A 288 7.39 -13.37 -11.38
C ARG A 288 8.33 -12.20 -11.14
N VAL A 289 8.89 -11.62 -12.21
CA VAL A 289 9.81 -10.48 -12.12
C VAL A 289 9.12 -9.26 -11.48
N ALA A 290 7.90 -8.96 -11.91
CA ALA A 290 7.10 -7.87 -11.32
C ALA A 290 6.84 -8.11 -9.82
N ARG A 291 6.52 -9.35 -9.43
CA ARG A 291 6.28 -9.73 -8.02
C ARG A 291 7.55 -9.62 -7.17
N GLU A 292 8.69 -10.03 -7.71
CA GLU A 292 10.00 -9.90 -7.03
C GLU A 292 10.37 -8.42 -6.85
N HIS A 293 10.15 -7.59 -7.87
CA HIS A 293 10.38 -6.15 -7.79
C HIS A 293 9.49 -5.49 -6.71
N PHE A 294 8.21 -5.80 -6.71
CA PHE A 294 7.27 -5.33 -5.69
C PHE A 294 7.69 -5.75 -4.27
N SER A 295 8.13 -7.00 -4.11
CA SER A 295 8.62 -7.51 -2.82
C SER A 295 9.87 -6.78 -2.34
N LYS A 296 10.79 -6.42 -3.25
CA LYS A 296 11.98 -5.63 -2.94
C LYS A 296 11.62 -4.20 -2.52
N ILE A 297 10.65 -3.57 -3.17
CA ILE A 297 10.16 -2.24 -2.78
C ILE A 297 9.61 -2.28 -1.35
N LEU A 298 8.78 -3.27 -1.04
CA LEU A 298 8.22 -3.43 0.32
C LEU A 298 9.31 -3.72 1.36
N ALA A 299 10.26 -4.61 1.04
CA ALA A 299 11.37 -4.95 1.93
C ALA A 299 12.28 -3.75 2.17
N ARG A 300 12.58 -2.96 1.12
CA ARG A 300 13.37 -1.73 1.25
C ARG A 300 12.66 -0.69 2.11
N ARG A 301 11.35 -0.55 1.97
CA ARG A 301 10.54 0.33 2.79
C ARG A 301 10.56 -0.12 4.25
N ALA A 302 10.34 -1.40 4.53
CA ALA A 302 10.44 -1.97 5.86
C ALA A 302 11.85 -1.81 6.48
N TYR A 303 12.91 -1.91 5.66
CA TYR A 303 14.28 -1.68 6.10
C TYR A 303 14.53 -0.19 6.46
N VAL A 304 14.10 0.74 5.61
CA VAL A 304 14.20 2.19 5.88
C VAL A 304 13.40 2.56 7.12
N ASP A 305 12.21 2.00 7.27
CA ASP A 305 11.37 2.20 8.44
C ASP A 305 11.99 1.63 9.72
N ALA A 306 12.64 0.47 9.64
CA ALA A 306 13.37 -0.12 10.75
C ALA A 306 14.61 0.72 11.13
N MET A 307 15.29 1.29 10.13
CA MET A 307 16.42 2.20 10.35
C MET A 307 15.98 3.51 11.02
N ASN A 308 14.83 4.05 10.62
CA ASN A 308 14.27 5.28 11.20
C ASN A 308 13.69 5.06 12.61
N ALA A 309 13.25 3.82 12.93
CA ALA A 309 12.69 3.49 14.25
C ALA A 309 13.77 3.29 15.33
N ASN A 310 14.96 2.93 14.91
CA ASN A 310 16.14 2.89 15.78
C ASN A 310 17.07 4.01 15.30
N ASP A 311 17.11 5.14 16.01
CA ASP A 311 18.17 6.12 15.85
C ASP A 311 19.52 5.45 16.17
N LEU A 312 20.10 4.77 15.19
CA LEU A 312 21.44 4.24 15.24
C LEU A 312 22.39 5.42 15.08
N ILE A 313 22.70 6.05 16.20
CA ILE A 313 23.74 7.10 16.23
C ILE A 313 25.09 6.37 16.22
N PHE A 314 25.76 6.38 15.06
CA PHE A 314 27.15 5.98 15.00
C PHE A 314 28.02 7.12 15.56
N LEU A 315 28.46 6.97 16.79
CA LEU A 315 29.42 7.90 17.39
C LEU A 315 30.83 7.45 17.01
N ALA A 316 31.40 8.04 15.96
CA ALA A 316 32.81 7.83 15.62
C ALA A 316 33.66 8.75 16.50
N GLN A 317 34.35 8.17 17.49
CA GLN A 317 35.35 8.90 18.28
C GLN A 317 36.71 8.80 17.60
N PRO A 318 37.44 9.90 17.45
CA PRO A 318 38.81 9.85 16.94
C PRO A 318 39.72 9.17 17.95
N GLY A 319 40.47 8.19 17.54
CA GLY A 319 41.47 7.50 18.35
C GLY A 319 41.53 5.99 18.11
N GLY A 320 42.67 5.41 18.27
CA GLY A 320 42.93 4.01 18.11
C GLY A 320 43.81 3.69 16.89
N ARG A 321 44.63 2.64 17.01
CA ARG A 321 45.40 2.07 15.89
C ARG A 321 44.66 0.85 15.35
N LEU A 322 44.39 0.84 14.06
CA LEU A 322 43.84 -0.32 13.38
C LEU A 322 45.00 -1.30 13.07
N ASN A 323 45.02 -2.45 13.75
CA ASN A 323 45.91 -3.54 13.48
C ASN A 323 45.10 -4.79 13.16
N GLY A 324 45.34 -5.41 12.01
CA GLY A 324 44.71 -6.66 11.64
C GLY A 324 44.67 -6.86 10.12
N ARG A 325 44.27 -8.07 9.73
CA ARG A 325 43.97 -8.39 8.33
C ARG A 325 42.45 -8.46 8.16
N ILE A 326 41.96 -7.72 7.23
CA ILE A 326 40.53 -7.79 6.82
C ILE A 326 40.47 -8.32 5.39
N ARG A 327 39.45 -9.12 5.11
CA ARG A 327 39.12 -9.51 3.75
C ARG A 327 37.98 -8.59 3.31
N VAL A 328 38.20 -7.78 2.28
CA VAL A 328 37.18 -6.92 1.68
C VAL A 328 36.34 -7.71 0.67
N PRO A 329 35.08 -7.36 0.45
CA PRO A 329 34.28 -7.89 -0.66
C PRO A 329 34.97 -7.65 -2.01
N GLY A 330 34.55 -8.38 -3.04
CA GLY A 330 35.02 -8.17 -4.41
C GLY A 330 34.71 -6.75 -4.93
N ASP A 331 35.49 -6.31 -5.91
CA ASP A 331 35.29 -5.01 -6.55
C ASP A 331 34.02 -5.00 -7.41
N LYS A 332 33.21 -3.95 -7.28
CA LYS A 332 31.95 -3.77 -8.00
C LYS A 332 32.18 -3.79 -9.52
N SER A 333 33.13 -3.00 -10.01
CA SER A 333 33.37 -2.84 -11.44
C SER A 333 33.95 -4.10 -12.08
N ILE A 334 34.78 -4.84 -11.34
CA ILE A 334 35.31 -6.13 -11.79
C ILE A 334 34.17 -7.15 -11.87
N SER A 335 33.28 -7.20 -10.87
CA SER A 335 32.14 -8.12 -10.85
C SER A 335 31.18 -7.88 -12.02
N HIS A 336 30.85 -6.65 -12.34
CA HIS A 336 30.05 -6.35 -13.54
C HIS A 336 30.74 -6.83 -14.84
N ARG A 337 32.03 -6.50 -15.00
CA ARG A 337 32.76 -6.86 -16.20
C ARG A 337 32.96 -8.37 -16.34
N SER A 338 33.14 -9.09 -15.25
CA SER A 338 33.27 -10.56 -15.30
C SER A 338 32.01 -11.21 -15.84
N ILE A 339 30.80 -10.72 -15.45
CA ILE A 339 29.53 -11.20 -16.02
C ILE A 339 29.45 -10.85 -17.52
N MET A 340 29.71 -9.61 -17.88
CA MET A 340 29.57 -9.16 -19.28
C MET A 340 30.55 -9.88 -20.21
N LEU A 341 31.84 -9.88 -19.86
CA LEU A 341 32.87 -10.48 -20.71
C LEU A 341 32.78 -12.01 -20.70
N GLY A 342 32.51 -12.62 -19.55
CA GLY A 342 32.31 -14.06 -19.46
C GLY A 342 31.09 -14.55 -20.26
N SER A 343 30.04 -13.74 -20.33
CA SER A 343 28.85 -14.06 -21.12
C SER A 343 29.12 -13.99 -22.64
N LEU A 344 29.96 -13.06 -23.08
CA LEU A 344 30.34 -12.88 -24.49
C LEU A 344 31.53 -13.74 -24.91
N ALA A 345 32.20 -14.39 -23.97
CA ALA A 345 33.26 -15.33 -24.28
C ALA A 345 32.70 -16.65 -24.84
N GLU A 346 33.58 -17.47 -25.44
CA GLU A 346 33.28 -18.86 -25.77
C GLU A 346 33.81 -19.76 -24.64
N GLY A 347 33.01 -20.72 -24.18
CA GLY A 347 33.36 -21.65 -23.14
C GLY A 347 32.95 -21.18 -21.72
N THR A 348 33.63 -21.69 -20.70
CA THR A 348 33.25 -21.47 -19.29
C THR A 348 34.21 -20.50 -18.61
N THR A 349 33.65 -19.50 -17.91
CA THR A 349 34.39 -18.54 -17.09
C THR A 349 34.02 -18.76 -15.61
N GLU A 350 35.02 -19.02 -14.79
CA GLU A 350 34.87 -19.14 -13.32
C GLU A 350 35.29 -17.81 -12.68
N VAL A 351 34.45 -17.29 -11.80
CA VAL A 351 34.68 -16.04 -11.06
C VAL A 351 34.67 -16.33 -9.59
N GLU A 352 35.76 -15.96 -8.90
CA GLU A 352 35.84 -16.01 -7.44
C GLU A 352 35.79 -14.61 -6.84
N CYS A 353 35.33 -14.52 -5.60
CA CYS A 353 35.14 -13.27 -4.88
C CYS A 353 34.22 -12.27 -5.58
N PHE A 354 33.20 -12.77 -6.26
CA PHE A 354 32.15 -11.93 -6.88
C PHE A 354 31.46 -11.09 -5.82
N LEU A 355 31.25 -9.79 -6.11
CA LEU A 355 30.47 -8.91 -5.24
C LEU A 355 28.98 -9.21 -5.39
N GLU A 356 28.38 -9.76 -4.35
CA GLU A 356 26.94 -10.05 -4.31
C GLU A 356 26.10 -8.80 -3.94
N GLY A 357 26.46 -7.65 -4.50
CA GLY A 357 25.69 -6.40 -4.37
C GLY A 357 24.55 -6.34 -5.39
N GLU A 358 23.46 -5.63 -5.05
CA GLU A 358 22.26 -5.52 -5.88
C GLU A 358 22.55 -5.15 -7.35
N ASP A 359 23.48 -4.23 -7.57
CA ASP A 359 23.86 -3.77 -8.91
C ASP A 359 24.49 -4.88 -9.75
N ALA A 360 25.41 -5.64 -9.15
CA ALA A 360 26.11 -6.74 -9.83
C ALA A 360 25.18 -7.93 -10.07
N LEU A 361 24.27 -8.20 -9.13
CA LEU A 361 23.21 -9.21 -9.27
C LEU A 361 22.20 -8.84 -10.35
N ALA A 362 21.86 -7.56 -10.50
CA ALA A 362 20.98 -7.08 -11.56
C ALA A 362 21.64 -7.29 -12.95
N THR A 363 22.95 -7.05 -13.07
CA THR A 363 23.68 -7.36 -14.31
C THR A 363 23.66 -8.85 -14.61
N LEU A 364 23.94 -9.68 -13.62
CA LEU A 364 23.92 -11.15 -13.75
C LEU A 364 22.55 -11.63 -14.24
N GLN A 365 21.48 -11.10 -13.66
CA GLN A 365 20.13 -11.47 -14.07
C GLN A 365 19.80 -11.00 -15.48
N ALA A 366 20.21 -9.80 -15.87
CA ALA A 366 20.02 -9.31 -17.23
C ALA A 366 20.65 -10.24 -18.28
N PHE A 367 21.86 -10.76 -18.04
CA PHE A 367 22.51 -11.70 -18.95
C PHE A 367 21.86 -13.09 -18.94
N ARG A 368 21.29 -13.54 -17.81
CA ARG A 368 20.44 -14.73 -17.78
C ARG A 368 19.19 -14.55 -18.64
N ASP A 369 18.56 -13.41 -18.57
CA ASP A 369 17.36 -13.08 -19.35
C ASP A 369 17.68 -12.99 -20.86
N MET A 370 18.93 -12.71 -21.22
CA MET A 370 19.44 -12.77 -22.59
C MET A 370 19.98 -14.16 -23.01
N GLY A 371 19.66 -15.20 -22.22
CA GLY A 371 19.92 -16.59 -22.59
C GLY A 371 21.27 -17.16 -22.17
N VAL A 372 22.03 -16.45 -21.34
CA VAL A 372 23.32 -16.96 -20.82
C VAL A 372 23.06 -17.84 -19.59
N VAL A 373 23.63 -19.04 -19.56
CA VAL A 373 23.61 -19.89 -18.38
C VAL A 373 24.65 -19.43 -17.39
N ILE A 374 24.20 -18.95 -16.24
CA ILE A 374 25.07 -18.45 -15.14
C ILE A 374 24.70 -19.15 -13.87
N GLU A 375 25.61 -19.94 -13.30
CA GLU A 375 25.43 -20.63 -12.02
C GLU A 375 25.97 -19.77 -10.88
N GLY A 376 25.26 -19.79 -9.75
CA GLY A 376 25.61 -18.96 -8.61
C GLY A 376 24.89 -17.59 -8.60
N PRO A 377 25.32 -16.59 -7.80
CA PRO A 377 26.48 -16.68 -6.91
C PRO A 377 26.29 -17.66 -5.73
N ASN A 378 27.35 -18.32 -5.37
CA ASN A 378 27.39 -19.18 -4.19
C ASN A 378 28.65 -18.83 -3.40
N HIS A 379 28.53 -18.12 -2.29
CA HIS A 379 29.64 -17.61 -1.48
C HIS A 379 30.69 -16.87 -2.33
N GLY A 380 30.27 -16.00 -3.23
CA GLY A 380 31.13 -15.22 -4.09
C GLY A 380 31.72 -16.00 -5.29
N ARG A 381 31.21 -17.21 -5.58
CA ARG A 381 31.59 -17.98 -6.78
C ARG A 381 30.49 -17.92 -7.81
N VAL A 382 30.82 -17.63 -9.06
CA VAL A 382 29.94 -17.60 -10.20
C VAL A 382 30.59 -18.34 -11.36
N THR A 383 29.84 -19.22 -12.02
CA THR A 383 30.25 -19.92 -13.23
C THR A 383 29.40 -19.44 -14.40
N ILE A 384 30.03 -18.96 -15.45
CA ILE A 384 29.36 -18.36 -16.61
C ILE A 384 29.67 -19.21 -17.83
N HIS A 385 28.62 -19.75 -18.46
CA HIS A 385 28.73 -20.46 -19.73
C HIS A 385 28.50 -19.47 -20.86
N GLY A 386 29.58 -18.91 -21.38
CA GLY A 386 29.54 -17.88 -22.40
C GLY A 386 28.96 -18.37 -23.71
N VAL A 387 28.24 -17.51 -24.37
CA VAL A 387 27.49 -17.82 -25.62
C VAL A 387 28.17 -17.27 -26.88
N GLY A 388 29.34 -16.63 -26.73
CA GLY A 388 30.03 -15.95 -27.81
C GLY A 388 29.45 -14.56 -28.11
N LEU A 389 30.17 -13.80 -28.95
CA LEU A 389 29.85 -12.39 -29.24
C LEU A 389 28.45 -12.20 -29.85
N HIS A 390 27.93 -13.20 -30.54
CA HIS A 390 26.66 -13.17 -31.28
C HIS A 390 25.63 -14.13 -30.72
N GLY A 391 25.87 -14.73 -29.52
CA GLY A 391 25.02 -15.76 -28.97
C GLY A 391 23.96 -15.26 -27.98
N LEU A 392 23.94 -13.97 -27.70
CA LEU A 392 22.88 -13.39 -26.86
C LEU A 392 21.52 -13.45 -27.56
N LYS A 393 20.48 -13.78 -26.82
CA LYS A 393 19.11 -13.85 -27.30
C LYS A 393 18.33 -12.59 -26.89
N PRO A 394 17.39 -12.13 -27.70
CA PRO A 394 16.48 -11.08 -27.26
C PRO A 394 15.80 -11.47 -25.92
N PRO A 395 15.81 -10.58 -24.93
CA PRO A 395 15.15 -10.88 -23.65
C PRO A 395 13.63 -10.98 -23.84
N PRO A 396 12.93 -11.78 -23.03
CA PRO A 396 11.48 -11.97 -23.13
C PRO A 396 10.65 -10.72 -22.75
N GLY A 397 11.33 -9.65 -22.31
CA GLY A 397 10.72 -8.38 -21.92
C GLY A 397 11.77 -7.34 -21.52
N PRO A 398 11.35 -6.21 -20.97
CA PRO A 398 12.29 -5.17 -20.51
C PRO A 398 13.29 -5.73 -19.48
N LEU A 399 14.58 -5.47 -19.71
CA LEU A 399 15.64 -5.84 -18.77
C LEU A 399 15.57 -4.94 -17.53
N TYR A 400 15.50 -5.54 -16.36
CA TYR A 400 15.60 -4.82 -15.10
C TYR A 400 17.04 -4.77 -14.63
N VAL A 401 17.64 -3.59 -14.64
CA VAL A 401 19.03 -3.36 -14.22
C VAL A 401 19.14 -2.65 -12.86
N GLY A 402 18.04 -2.53 -12.12
CA GLY A 402 18.02 -1.88 -10.81
C GLY A 402 18.51 -0.43 -10.87
N ASN A 403 19.24 -0.02 -9.84
CA ASN A 403 19.86 1.30 -9.76
C ASN A 403 21.28 1.30 -10.37
N SER A 404 21.59 0.34 -11.24
CA SER A 404 22.92 0.17 -11.81
C SER A 404 23.12 1.00 -13.07
N GLY A 405 23.68 2.20 -12.93
CA GLY A 405 24.14 2.99 -14.07
C GLY A 405 25.21 2.29 -14.91
N THR A 406 25.98 1.39 -14.31
CA THR A 406 26.99 0.57 -15.01
C THR A 406 26.33 -0.45 -15.92
N SER A 407 25.33 -1.18 -15.44
CA SER A 407 24.58 -2.14 -16.27
C SER A 407 23.89 -1.46 -17.42
N MET A 408 23.23 -0.33 -17.19
CA MET A 408 22.53 0.42 -18.23
C MET A 408 23.49 0.93 -19.31
N ARG A 409 24.65 1.49 -18.94
CA ARG A 409 25.58 2.09 -19.92
C ARG A 409 26.40 1.06 -20.67
N LEU A 410 26.83 -0.02 -20.02
CA LEU A 410 27.70 -1.01 -20.65
C LEU A 410 26.91 -2.06 -21.43
N SER A 411 25.69 -2.42 -21.03
CA SER A 411 24.86 -3.35 -21.80
C SER A 411 24.26 -2.74 -23.06
N LEU A 412 23.98 -1.43 -23.08
CA LEU A 412 23.48 -0.73 -24.28
C LEU A 412 24.48 -0.71 -25.45
N ILE A 413 25.77 -0.97 -25.20
CA ILE A 413 26.79 -1.06 -26.26
C ILE A 413 26.69 -2.40 -27.03
N HIS A 414 26.03 -3.40 -26.44
CA HIS A 414 25.94 -4.77 -26.95
C HIS A 414 24.54 -5.18 -27.41
N ILE A 415 23.56 -4.29 -27.28
CA ILE A 415 22.18 -4.42 -27.79
C ILE A 415 22.02 -3.52 -28.99
#